data_b6ec737d5ffc43e78823a1f3476f7f06
#
_entry.id   b6ec737d5ffc43e78823a1f3476f7f06
#
_cell.length_a   1.000
_cell.length_b   1.000
_cell.length_c   1.000
_cell.angle_alpha   90.00
_cell.angle_beta   90.00
_cell.angle_gamma   90.00
#
_symmetry.space_group_name_H-M   'P 1'
#
loop_
_entity.id
_entity.type
_entity.pdbx_description
1 polymer ?
#
loop_
_entity_poly.entity_id
_entity_poly.type
_entity_poly.pdbx_seq_one_letter_code
_entity_poly.pdbx_strand_id
1 'polypeptide(L)'
;MAQQPIAGVAVWAHTGRGLDLDKETAAKVLTDWRQALPDSVVIAGVGSRSTESALATKDTVTMAETAVRLGTDALLVYPPTWLRSHPSPDQLIVAHHNELAQLGVPMILFYLYEDAGGISYSETVLGELLELPEVLGIKMATLDSVMTYQDVSRQIASQHPDKLLITGEDRFLGYSLRRGARAALIGMGAICCELQTELLRASAENDASSFLELSDKLDRLAESIFIEPMEGYIKRLLWALVHLGVIPLDAAHDPWGPPLPNNQFEAIGHTLDTLMIVNQT
;
A
#
# COMPACT_ATOMS: atom_id res chain seq x y z
N MET A 1 -13.77 6.92 6.05
CA MET A 1 -13.38 6.01 4.95
C MET A 1 -14.60 5.38 4.24
N ALA A 2 -15.49 4.65 4.91
CA ALA A 2 -16.63 4.01 4.21
C ALA A 2 -17.57 4.96 3.45
N GLN A 3 -17.54 6.25 3.74
CA GLN A 3 -18.31 7.29 3.02
C GLN A 3 -17.49 8.01 1.95
N GLN A 4 -16.24 7.64 1.77
CA GLN A 4 -15.34 8.24 0.78
C GLN A 4 -15.53 7.61 -0.61
N PRO A 5 -15.24 8.34 -1.71
CA PRO A 5 -15.41 7.84 -3.08
C PRO A 5 -14.29 6.86 -3.47
N ILE A 6 -14.14 5.76 -2.72
CA ILE A 6 -13.12 4.74 -2.92
C ILE A 6 -13.74 3.46 -3.50
N ALA A 7 -12.99 2.72 -4.29
CA ALA A 7 -13.38 1.41 -4.80
C ALA A 7 -13.34 0.32 -3.73
N GLY A 8 -12.53 0.52 -2.69
CA GLY A 8 -12.37 -0.45 -1.62
C GLY A 8 -11.25 -0.08 -0.66
N VAL A 9 -10.88 -1.03 0.19
CA VAL A 9 -9.82 -0.88 1.21
C VAL A 9 -8.85 -2.04 1.16
N ALA A 10 -7.60 -1.77 1.57
CA ALA A 10 -6.62 -2.82 1.87
C ALA A 10 -6.39 -2.87 3.38
N VAL A 11 -6.79 -3.97 4.00
CA VAL A 11 -6.54 -4.27 5.42
C VAL A 11 -5.25 -5.09 5.56
N TRP A 12 -4.65 -5.10 6.75
CA TRP A 12 -3.41 -5.83 7.05
C TRP A 12 -2.22 -5.45 6.16
N ALA A 13 -2.35 -4.35 5.40
CA ALA A 13 -1.25 -3.80 4.64
C ALA A 13 -0.21 -3.13 5.57
N HIS A 14 0.93 -2.71 5.01
CA HIS A 14 2.05 -2.15 5.79
C HIS A 14 1.62 -0.97 6.67
N THR A 15 0.90 0.00 6.14
CA THR A 15 0.35 1.15 6.88
C THR A 15 -0.53 0.72 8.07
N GLY A 16 -1.28 -0.36 7.94
CA GLY A 16 -2.14 -0.92 8.99
C GLY A 16 -1.41 -1.89 9.93
N ARG A 17 -0.09 -1.96 9.90
CA ARG A 17 0.71 -2.88 10.75
C ARG A 17 0.24 -4.34 10.71
N GLY A 18 -0.24 -4.81 9.55
CA GLY A 18 -0.93 -6.09 9.43
C GLY A 18 -0.17 -7.31 9.95
N LEU A 19 1.17 -7.32 9.78
CA LEU A 19 2.02 -8.41 10.27
C LEU A 19 2.37 -8.31 11.77
N ASP A 20 1.97 -7.24 12.45
CA ASP A 20 2.23 -6.99 13.88
C ASP A 20 0.96 -7.19 14.72
N LEU A 21 -0.21 -7.31 14.09
CA LEU A 21 -1.48 -7.56 14.77
C LEU A 21 -1.57 -9.00 15.27
N ASP A 22 -2.15 -9.18 16.45
CA ASP A 22 -2.57 -10.51 16.89
C ASP A 22 -3.73 -11.03 16.03
N LYS A 23 -3.92 -12.34 16.03
CA LYS A 23 -4.90 -13.02 15.16
C LYS A 23 -6.35 -12.58 15.39
N GLU A 24 -6.72 -12.26 16.63
CA GLU A 24 -8.07 -11.83 16.98
C GLU A 24 -8.34 -10.42 16.46
N THR A 25 -7.42 -9.49 16.72
CA THR A 25 -7.46 -8.12 16.22
C THR A 25 -7.47 -8.09 14.70
N ALA A 26 -6.59 -8.86 14.05
CA ALA A 26 -6.56 -8.95 12.59
C ALA A 26 -7.90 -9.43 12.02
N ALA A 27 -8.45 -10.52 12.55
CA ALA A 27 -9.74 -11.05 12.11
C ALA A 27 -10.87 -10.03 12.30
N LYS A 28 -10.89 -9.34 13.45
CA LYS A 28 -11.87 -8.29 13.72
C LYS A 28 -11.78 -7.15 12.71
N VAL A 29 -10.58 -6.65 12.40
CA VAL A 29 -10.37 -5.56 11.43
C VAL A 29 -10.95 -5.93 10.07
N LEU A 30 -10.66 -7.12 9.55
CA LEU A 30 -11.19 -7.54 8.24
C LEU A 30 -12.72 -7.68 8.29
N THR A 31 -13.25 -8.31 9.34
CA THR A 31 -14.71 -8.50 9.50
C THR A 31 -15.45 -7.17 9.58
N ASP A 32 -14.95 -6.22 10.37
CA ASP A 32 -15.55 -4.90 10.53
C ASP A 32 -15.55 -4.13 9.19
N TRP A 33 -14.45 -4.19 8.42
CA TRP A 33 -14.38 -3.56 7.10
C TRP A 33 -15.30 -4.22 6.09
N ARG A 34 -15.39 -5.55 6.07
CA ARG A 34 -16.34 -6.27 5.18
C ARG A 34 -17.79 -5.92 5.51
N GLN A 35 -18.12 -5.74 6.78
CA GLN A 35 -19.46 -5.28 7.21
C GLN A 35 -19.73 -3.81 6.82
N ALA A 36 -18.72 -2.94 6.95
CA ALA A 36 -18.86 -1.53 6.60
C ALA A 36 -18.93 -1.28 5.09
N LEU A 37 -18.34 -2.17 4.28
CA LEU A 37 -18.22 -2.08 2.82
C LEU A 37 -18.64 -3.40 2.16
N PRO A 38 -19.93 -3.79 2.24
CA PRO A 38 -20.38 -5.11 1.76
C PRO A 38 -20.19 -5.30 0.25
N ASP A 39 -20.33 -4.23 -0.54
CA ASP A 39 -20.28 -4.24 -2.00
C ASP A 39 -18.96 -3.69 -2.58
N SER A 40 -18.01 -3.29 -1.74
CA SER A 40 -16.72 -2.75 -2.17
C SER A 40 -15.61 -3.79 -2.05
N VAL A 41 -14.50 -3.56 -2.75
CA VAL A 41 -13.33 -4.44 -2.71
C VAL A 41 -12.64 -4.37 -1.35
N VAL A 42 -12.40 -5.52 -0.72
CA VAL A 42 -11.57 -5.65 0.48
C VAL A 42 -10.39 -6.55 0.17
N ILE A 43 -9.19 -5.99 0.21
CA ILE A 43 -7.92 -6.68 -0.03
C ILE A 43 -7.27 -6.94 1.31
N ALA A 44 -6.75 -8.14 1.54
CA ALA A 44 -6.00 -8.47 2.76
C ALA A 44 -4.50 -8.63 2.48
N GLY A 45 -3.66 -7.91 3.22
CA GLY A 45 -2.21 -8.12 3.21
C GLY A 45 -1.85 -9.42 3.91
N VAL A 46 -1.04 -10.28 3.26
CA VAL A 46 -0.64 -11.58 3.81
C VAL A 46 0.86 -11.77 3.74
N GLY A 47 1.46 -12.24 4.83
CA GLY A 47 2.90 -12.39 4.95
C GLY A 47 3.29 -13.03 6.29
N SER A 48 4.59 -13.06 6.58
CA SER A 48 5.13 -13.60 7.82
C SER A 48 6.31 -12.77 8.33
N ARG A 49 6.47 -12.72 9.65
CA ARG A 49 7.66 -12.19 10.34
C ARG A 49 8.70 -13.28 10.64
N SER A 50 8.43 -14.55 10.33
CA SER A 50 9.38 -15.63 10.53
C SER A 50 10.60 -15.47 9.62
N THR A 51 11.77 -15.83 10.14
CA THR A 51 13.03 -15.86 9.37
C THR A 51 13.35 -17.27 8.81
N GLU A 52 12.60 -18.27 9.21
CA GLU A 52 12.70 -19.64 8.68
C GLU A 52 11.78 -19.80 7.46
N SER A 53 12.34 -20.11 6.31
CA SER A 53 11.64 -20.11 5.01
C SER A 53 10.37 -20.99 5.00
N ALA A 54 10.47 -22.24 5.45
CA ALA A 54 9.33 -23.16 5.44
C ALA A 54 8.22 -22.70 6.40
N LEU A 55 8.57 -22.19 7.58
CA LEU A 55 7.62 -21.65 8.55
C LEU A 55 6.99 -20.36 8.02
N ALA A 56 7.78 -19.48 7.42
CA ALA A 56 7.30 -18.22 6.87
C ALA A 56 6.27 -18.42 5.76
N THR A 57 6.52 -19.35 4.83
CA THR A 57 5.55 -19.69 3.78
C THR A 57 4.27 -20.28 4.40
N LYS A 58 4.39 -21.21 5.34
CA LYS A 58 3.24 -21.79 6.04
C LYS A 58 2.41 -20.73 6.79
N ASP A 59 3.06 -19.83 7.49
CA ASP A 59 2.39 -18.73 8.20
C ASP A 59 1.62 -17.83 7.24
N THR A 60 2.26 -17.48 6.10
CA THR A 60 1.64 -16.66 5.05
C THR A 60 0.40 -17.37 4.47
N VAL A 61 0.50 -18.65 4.15
CA VAL A 61 -0.65 -19.45 3.67
C VAL A 61 -1.76 -19.49 4.71
N THR A 62 -1.44 -19.74 5.98
CA THR A 62 -2.42 -19.74 7.08
C THR A 62 -3.13 -18.39 7.23
N MET A 63 -2.38 -17.29 7.08
CA MET A 63 -2.96 -15.94 7.10
C MET A 63 -3.88 -15.71 5.89
N ALA A 64 -3.47 -16.17 4.70
CA ALA A 64 -4.26 -16.09 3.48
C ALA A 64 -5.57 -16.90 3.58
N GLU A 65 -5.50 -18.15 4.06
CA GLU A 65 -6.69 -18.98 4.32
C GLU A 65 -7.68 -18.30 5.28
N THR A 66 -7.14 -17.61 6.29
CA THR A 66 -7.96 -16.84 7.22
C THR A 66 -8.62 -15.66 6.53
N ALA A 67 -7.90 -14.92 5.71
CA ALA A 67 -8.44 -13.80 4.93
C ALA A 67 -9.57 -14.26 3.99
N VAL A 68 -9.35 -15.37 3.28
CA VAL A 68 -10.35 -15.97 2.37
C VAL A 68 -11.62 -16.35 3.14
N ARG A 69 -11.49 -17.05 4.25
CA ARG A 69 -12.62 -17.44 5.10
C ARG A 69 -13.42 -16.24 5.64
N LEU A 70 -12.76 -15.11 5.86
CA LEU A 70 -13.37 -13.86 6.32
C LEU A 70 -13.90 -12.98 5.20
N GLY A 71 -13.77 -13.40 3.93
CA GLY A 71 -14.42 -12.78 2.78
C GLY A 71 -13.58 -11.66 2.11
N THR A 72 -12.25 -11.81 2.06
CA THR A 72 -11.42 -10.95 1.21
C THR A 72 -11.66 -11.23 -0.27
N ASP A 73 -11.56 -10.20 -1.12
CA ASP A 73 -11.72 -10.34 -2.58
C ASP A 73 -10.38 -10.63 -3.27
N ALA A 74 -9.27 -10.20 -2.67
CA ALA A 74 -7.93 -10.45 -3.16
C ALA A 74 -6.90 -10.41 -2.02
N LEU A 75 -5.73 -10.98 -2.27
CA LEU A 75 -4.58 -10.96 -1.38
C LEU A 75 -3.54 -9.95 -1.86
N LEU A 76 -3.00 -9.13 -0.95
CA LEU A 76 -1.78 -8.35 -1.18
C LEU A 76 -0.61 -9.12 -0.55
N VAL A 77 0.19 -9.79 -1.38
CA VAL A 77 1.24 -10.70 -0.91
C VAL A 77 2.49 -9.91 -0.57
N TYR A 78 2.83 -9.85 0.72
CA TYR A 78 4.08 -9.22 1.16
C TYR A 78 5.30 -9.91 0.53
N PRO A 79 6.37 -9.14 0.23
CA PRO A 79 7.60 -9.74 -0.25
C PRO A 79 8.18 -10.71 0.80
N PRO A 80 8.75 -11.87 0.38
CA PRO A 80 9.31 -12.85 1.31
C PRO A 80 10.66 -12.39 1.88
N THR A 81 10.62 -11.50 2.86
CA THR A 81 11.77 -10.78 3.46
C THR A 81 12.86 -11.71 3.95
N TRP A 82 12.50 -12.92 4.43
CA TRP A 82 13.46 -13.93 4.89
C TRP A 82 14.41 -14.43 3.80
N LEU A 83 14.12 -14.14 2.53
CA LEU A 83 14.97 -14.50 1.39
C LEU A 83 15.96 -13.40 1.01
N ARG A 84 15.93 -12.21 1.63
CA ARG A 84 16.79 -11.07 1.28
C ARG A 84 18.28 -11.40 1.22
N SER A 85 18.78 -12.21 2.16
CA SER A 85 20.18 -12.63 2.21
C SER A 85 20.41 -14.05 1.72
N HIS A 86 19.42 -14.67 1.09
CA HIS A 86 19.56 -16.03 0.56
C HIS A 86 20.42 -16.01 -0.70
N PRO A 87 21.41 -16.95 -0.87
CA PRO A 87 22.30 -16.96 -2.03
C PRO A 87 21.62 -17.24 -3.37
N SER A 88 20.43 -17.83 -3.34
CA SER A 88 19.60 -18.13 -4.53
C SER A 88 18.14 -17.91 -4.19
N PRO A 89 17.66 -16.65 -4.08
CA PRO A 89 16.31 -16.35 -3.63
C PRO A 89 15.25 -16.62 -4.70
N ASP A 90 15.57 -16.48 -5.97
CA ASP A 90 14.63 -16.42 -7.10
C ASP A 90 13.66 -17.60 -7.13
N GLN A 91 14.17 -18.83 -7.13
CA GLN A 91 13.32 -20.01 -7.15
C GLN A 91 12.43 -20.16 -5.90
N LEU A 92 12.93 -19.70 -4.73
CA LEU A 92 12.18 -19.75 -3.49
C LEU A 92 11.09 -18.67 -3.45
N ILE A 93 11.33 -17.50 -4.05
CA ILE A 93 10.31 -16.45 -4.23
C ILE A 93 9.16 -16.98 -5.10
N VAL A 94 9.50 -17.60 -6.24
CA VAL A 94 8.50 -18.18 -7.13
C VAL A 94 7.74 -19.32 -6.44
N ALA A 95 8.45 -20.23 -5.76
CA ALA A 95 7.82 -21.31 -5.01
C ALA A 95 6.86 -20.82 -3.93
N HIS A 96 7.24 -19.77 -3.17
CA HIS A 96 6.38 -19.14 -2.17
C HIS A 96 5.06 -18.61 -2.75
N HIS A 97 5.13 -17.90 -3.87
CA HIS A 97 3.93 -17.36 -4.52
C HIS A 97 3.08 -18.46 -5.16
N ASN A 98 3.69 -19.53 -5.68
CA ASN A 98 2.99 -20.69 -6.19
C ASN A 98 2.18 -21.42 -5.11
N GLU A 99 2.68 -21.51 -3.87
CA GLU A 99 1.91 -22.07 -2.74
C GLU A 99 0.65 -21.25 -2.46
N LEU A 100 0.74 -19.92 -2.52
CA LEU A 100 -0.40 -19.03 -2.36
C LEU A 100 -1.39 -19.12 -3.52
N ALA A 101 -0.90 -19.28 -4.74
CA ALA A 101 -1.73 -19.44 -5.94
C ALA A 101 -2.65 -20.68 -5.86
N GLN A 102 -2.24 -21.74 -5.12
CA GLN A 102 -3.08 -22.93 -4.91
C GLN A 102 -4.40 -22.62 -4.18
N LEU A 103 -4.51 -21.47 -3.52
CA LEU A 103 -5.77 -21.03 -2.89
C LEU A 103 -6.81 -20.59 -3.92
N GLY A 104 -6.44 -20.36 -5.18
CA GLY A 104 -7.32 -19.93 -6.26
C GLY A 104 -7.96 -18.55 -6.06
N VAL A 105 -7.34 -17.71 -5.24
CA VAL A 105 -7.82 -16.36 -4.95
C VAL A 105 -6.94 -15.33 -5.66
N PRO A 106 -7.52 -14.27 -6.22
CA PRO A 106 -6.75 -13.22 -6.86
C PRO A 106 -5.65 -12.65 -5.96
N MET A 107 -4.45 -12.46 -6.51
CA MET A 107 -3.29 -11.93 -5.78
C MET A 107 -2.76 -10.66 -6.42
N ILE A 108 -2.25 -9.77 -5.59
CA ILE A 108 -1.49 -8.58 -5.97
C ILE A 108 -0.10 -8.76 -5.37
N LEU A 109 0.93 -8.77 -6.20
CA LEU A 109 2.32 -8.75 -5.74
C LEU A 109 2.59 -7.44 -5.02
N PHE A 110 3.52 -7.45 -4.05
CA PHE A 110 3.88 -6.24 -3.34
C PHE A 110 5.39 -5.97 -3.46
N TYR A 111 5.74 -4.92 -4.20
CA TYR A 111 7.08 -4.36 -4.16
C TYR A 111 7.14 -3.34 -3.03
N LEU A 112 7.81 -3.67 -1.95
CA LEU A 112 8.01 -2.83 -0.78
C LEU A 112 9.50 -2.46 -0.68
N TYR A 113 9.82 -1.21 -0.36
CA TYR A 113 11.19 -0.76 -0.19
C TYR A 113 11.90 -1.52 0.95
N GLU A 114 13.23 -1.67 0.84
CA GLU A 114 13.96 -2.62 1.67
C GLU A 114 13.96 -2.26 3.16
N ASP A 115 14.02 -0.97 3.52
CA ASP A 115 14.02 -0.54 4.91
C ASP A 115 12.71 -0.86 5.64
N ALA A 116 11.59 -0.91 4.91
CA ALA A 116 10.30 -1.39 5.44
C ALA A 116 10.14 -2.92 5.43
N GLY A 117 11.19 -3.64 5.11
CA GLY A 117 11.17 -5.10 5.08
C GLY A 117 10.91 -5.69 3.70
N GLY A 118 11.00 -4.93 2.62
CA GLY A 118 10.87 -5.43 1.26
C GLY A 118 12.11 -6.14 0.74
N ILE A 119 11.99 -6.70 -0.46
CA ILE A 119 13.09 -7.25 -1.26
C ILE A 119 12.97 -6.76 -2.70
N SER A 120 14.10 -6.71 -3.38
CA SER A 120 14.14 -6.45 -4.82
C SER A 120 13.82 -7.73 -5.60
N TYR A 121 12.93 -7.65 -6.58
CA TYR A 121 12.67 -8.73 -7.54
C TYR A 121 13.54 -8.55 -8.79
N SER A 122 14.19 -9.62 -9.26
CA SER A 122 14.80 -9.60 -10.60
C SER A 122 13.73 -9.51 -11.67
N GLU A 123 14.08 -8.98 -12.87
CA GLU A 123 13.17 -8.89 -14.02
C GLU A 123 12.59 -10.27 -14.36
N THR A 124 13.42 -11.31 -14.29
CA THR A 124 13.02 -12.71 -14.54
C THR A 124 11.99 -13.20 -13.53
N VAL A 125 12.26 -13.03 -12.22
CA VAL A 125 11.33 -13.45 -11.16
C VAL A 125 10.02 -12.70 -11.28
N LEU A 126 10.07 -11.38 -11.47
CA LEU A 126 8.85 -10.60 -11.63
C LEU A 126 8.04 -11.05 -12.84
N GLY A 127 8.71 -11.37 -13.98
CA GLY A 127 8.08 -11.93 -15.15
C GLY A 127 7.38 -13.26 -14.86
N GLU A 128 8.06 -14.22 -14.23
CA GLU A 128 7.47 -15.51 -13.84
C GLU A 128 6.26 -15.35 -12.91
N LEU A 129 6.33 -14.44 -11.94
CA LEU A 129 5.22 -14.17 -11.01
C LEU A 129 4.02 -13.54 -11.74
N LEU A 130 4.25 -12.63 -12.67
CA LEU A 130 3.19 -11.98 -13.45
C LEU A 130 2.50 -12.92 -14.44
N GLU A 131 3.14 -14.05 -14.84
CA GLU A 131 2.52 -15.09 -15.65
C GLU A 131 1.51 -15.97 -14.88
N LEU A 132 1.53 -15.96 -13.54
CA LEU A 132 0.57 -16.71 -12.74
C LEU A 132 -0.86 -16.19 -13.00
N PRO A 133 -1.83 -17.08 -13.29
CA PRO A 133 -3.21 -16.67 -13.57
C PRO A 133 -3.88 -15.93 -12.42
N GLU A 134 -3.54 -16.27 -11.17
CA GLU A 134 -4.07 -15.66 -9.95
C GLU A 134 -3.51 -14.26 -9.72
N VAL A 135 -2.37 -13.90 -10.32
CA VAL A 135 -1.75 -12.59 -10.15
C VAL A 135 -2.45 -11.54 -11.01
N LEU A 136 -3.14 -10.61 -10.38
CA LEU A 136 -3.78 -9.47 -11.04
C LEU A 136 -2.79 -8.39 -11.48
N GLY A 137 -1.66 -8.26 -10.78
CA GLY A 137 -0.67 -7.23 -11.01
C GLY A 137 0.22 -7.01 -9.79
N ILE A 138 0.84 -5.84 -9.70
CA ILE A 138 1.76 -5.49 -8.63
C ILE A 138 1.45 -4.13 -8.03
N LYS A 139 1.51 -4.03 -6.70
CA LYS A 139 1.60 -2.77 -5.97
C LYS A 139 3.07 -2.39 -5.82
N MET A 140 3.41 -1.19 -6.27
CA MET A 140 4.74 -0.59 -6.14
C MET A 140 4.76 0.39 -4.97
N ALA A 141 5.65 0.19 -4.01
CA ALA A 141 5.97 1.10 -2.93
C ALA A 141 7.50 1.17 -2.77
N THR A 142 8.14 1.83 -3.72
CA THR A 142 9.60 1.99 -3.77
C THR A 142 10.09 3.19 -2.96
N LEU A 143 9.23 4.16 -2.72
CA LEU A 143 9.37 5.41 -1.98
C LEU A 143 10.57 6.29 -2.39
N ASP A 144 11.76 5.73 -2.43
CA ASP A 144 13.02 6.44 -2.71
C ASP A 144 13.62 6.10 -4.09
N SER A 145 13.08 5.09 -4.79
CA SER A 145 13.64 4.64 -6.07
C SER A 145 12.70 4.83 -7.26
N VAL A 146 12.72 6.05 -7.82
CA VAL A 146 12.04 6.33 -9.09
C VAL A 146 12.55 5.45 -10.23
N MET A 147 13.84 5.10 -10.24
CA MET A 147 14.43 4.23 -11.27
C MET A 147 13.81 2.83 -11.22
N THR A 148 13.69 2.22 -10.05
CA THR A 148 13.03 0.92 -9.90
C THR A 148 11.58 0.97 -10.37
N TYR A 149 10.86 2.04 -10.04
CA TYR A 149 9.50 2.24 -10.52
C TYR A 149 9.43 2.31 -12.06
N GLN A 150 10.38 3.03 -12.68
CA GLN A 150 10.49 3.14 -14.15
C GLN A 150 10.73 1.79 -14.80
N ASP A 151 11.63 0.98 -14.26
CA ASP A 151 11.99 -0.32 -14.82
C ASP A 151 10.82 -1.31 -14.74
N VAL A 152 10.20 -1.44 -13.57
CA VAL A 152 9.03 -2.32 -13.38
C VAL A 152 7.84 -1.85 -14.23
N SER A 153 7.55 -0.54 -14.27
CA SER A 153 6.45 -0.02 -15.09
C SER A 153 6.66 -0.28 -16.59
N ARG A 154 7.91 -0.22 -17.06
CA ARG A 154 8.28 -0.55 -18.45
C ARG A 154 8.10 -2.03 -18.73
N GLN A 155 8.55 -2.91 -17.84
CA GLN A 155 8.37 -4.35 -17.95
C GLN A 155 6.88 -4.72 -18.07
N ILE A 156 6.04 -4.20 -17.18
CA ILE A 156 4.59 -4.44 -17.22
C ILE A 156 4.00 -3.95 -18.53
N ALA A 157 4.27 -2.72 -18.92
CA ALA A 157 3.69 -2.15 -20.13
C ALA A 157 4.09 -2.90 -21.41
N SER A 158 5.31 -3.47 -21.47
CA SER A 158 5.83 -4.14 -22.66
C SER A 158 5.58 -5.66 -22.70
N GLN A 159 5.56 -6.33 -21.55
CA GLN A 159 5.52 -7.78 -21.45
C GLN A 159 4.20 -8.32 -20.85
N HIS A 160 3.54 -7.54 -19.98
CA HIS A 160 2.34 -7.95 -19.26
C HIS A 160 1.26 -6.85 -19.26
N PRO A 161 0.83 -6.34 -20.43
CA PRO A 161 -0.05 -5.17 -20.54
C PRO A 161 -1.47 -5.38 -19.95
N ASP A 162 -1.87 -6.61 -19.74
CA ASP A 162 -3.11 -7.02 -19.07
C ASP A 162 -3.02 -6.93 -17.53
N LYS A 163 -1.81 -6.94 -16.97
CA LYS A 163 -1.60 -6.86 -15.51
C LYS A 163 -1.73 -5.42 -14.99
N LEU A 164 -2.18 -5.31 -13.75
CA LEU A 164 -2.36 -4.02 -13.09
C LEU A 164 -1.03 -3.50 -12.53
N LEU A 165 -0.66 -2.29 -12.90
CA LEU A 165 0.30 -1.50 -12.13
C LEU A 165 -0.50 -0.67 -11.12
N ILE A 166 -0.31 -0.97 -9.82
CA ILE A 166 -0.96 -0.29 -8.71
C ILE A 166 0.09 0.56 -8.01
N THR A 167 -0.13 1.85 -7.88
CA THR A 167 0.83 2.69 -7.15
C THR A 167 0.62 2.60 -5.64
N GLY A 168 1.71 2.50 -4.92
CA GLY A 168 1.82 2.69 -3.48
C GLY A 168 2.74 3.86 -3.15
N GLU A 169 2.98 4.74 -4.14
CA GLU A 169 3.96 5.83 -4.08
C GLU A 169 3.29 7.11 -3.58
N ASP A 170 3.39 7.35 -2.29
CA ASP A 170 2.81 8.53 -1.66
C ASP A 170 3.54 9.83 -2.05
N ARG A 171 4.90 9.77 -2.22
CA ARG A 171 5.74 10.94 -2.50
C ARG A 171 5.80 11.37 -3.97
N PHE A 172 5.41 10.50 -4.91
CA PHE A 172 5.37 10.80 -6.34
C PHE A 172 4.17 10.17 -7.05
N LEU A 173 3.00 10.31 -6.40
CA LEU A 173 1.73 9.73 -6.86
C LEU A 173 1.39 10.16 -8.30
N GLY A 174 1.44 11.47 -8.59
CA GLY A 174 1.18 11.99 -9.93
C GLY A 174 2.11 11.40 -10.99
N TYR A 175 3.42 11.32 -10.71
CA TYR A 175 4.37 10.69 -11.62
C TYR A 175 4.04 9.22 -11.86
N SER A 176 3.69 8.46 -10.84
CA SER A 176 3.37 7.05 -10.96
C SER A 176 2.16 6.79 -11.86
N LEU A 177 1.14 7.65 -11.81
CA LEU A 177 -0.01 7.61 -12.71
C LEU A 177 0.41 7.87 -14.17
N ARG A 178 1.31 8.83 -14.40
CA ARG A 178 1.88 9.09 -15.74
C ARG A 178 2.73 7.94 -16.26
N ARG A 179 3.23 7.08 -15.38
CA ARG A 179 3.97 5.84 -15.76
C ARG A 179 3.06 4.63 -15.97
N GLY A 180 1.74 4.79 -15.91
CA GLY A 180 0.78 3.76 -16.26
C GLY A 180 0.11 3.08 -15.08
N ALA A 181 0.27 3.57 -13.84
CA ALA A 181 -0.55 3.09 -12.73
C ALA A 181 -2.03 3.38 -13.01
N ARG A 182 -2.87 2.34 -12.81
CA ARG A 182 -4.32 2.42 -13.04
C ARG A 182 -5.14 2.38 -11.75
N ALA A 183 -4.47 2.15 -10.62
CA ALA A 183 -5.07 2.15 -9.28
C ALA A 183 -4.04 2.60 -8.26
N ALA A 184 -4.49 2.99 -7.08
CA ALA A 184 -3.63 3.39 -5.97
C ALA A 184 -4.02 2.64 -4.70
N LEU A 185 -3.01 2.10 -4.00
CA LEU A 185 -3.08 1.58 -2.64
C LEU A 185 -2.02 2.31 -1.81
N ILE A 186 -2.36 3.50 -1.34
CA ILE A 186 -1.44 4.46 -0.71
C ILE A 186 -1.77 4.69 0.75
N GLY A 187 -0.73 4.93 1.56
CA GLY A 187 -0.89 5.25 2.99
C GLY A 187 -1.64 6.56 3.21
N MET A 188 -1.31 7.57 2.42
CA MET A 188 -1.95 8.89 2.45
C MET A 188 -3.45 8.86 2.11
N GLY A 189 -3.94 7.78 1.49
CA GLY A 189 -5.37 7.56 1.25
C GLY A 189 -6.22 7.52 2.52
N ALA A 190 -5.61 7.41 3.71
CA ALA A 190 -6.30 7.55 4.99
C ALA A 190 -6.77 8.98 5.29
N ILE A 191 -6.18 10.00 4.65
CA ILE A 191 -6.47 11.43 4.84
C ILE A 191 -6.73 12.11 3.49
N CYS A 192 -7.59 13.11 3.45
CA CYS A 192 -7.90 13.91 2.25
C CYS A 192 -8.15 13.05 1.01
N CYS A 193 -8.88 11.94 1.16
CA CYS A 193 -9.08 10.92 0.14
C CYS A 193 -9.71 11.48 -1.16
N GLU A 194 -10.52 12.52 -1.04
CA GLU A 194 -11.15 13.21 -2.16
C GLU A 194 -10.11 13.76 -3.14
N LEU A 195 -9.02 14.36 -2.66
CA LEU A 195 -7.96 14.90 -3.52
C LEU A 195 -7.28 13.81 -4.34
N GLN A 196 -7.04 12.64 -3.73
CA GLN A 196 -6.41 11.52 -4.43
C GLN A 196 -7.37 10.92 -5.48
N THR A 197 -8.65 10.77 -5.14
CA THR A 197 -9.65 10.27 -6.10
C THR A 197 -9.87 11.24 -7.26
N GLU A 198 -9.86 12.54 -7.02
CA GLU A 198 -9.89 13.56 -8.06
C GLU A 198 -8.64 13.53 -8.95
N LEU A 199 -7.45 13.33 -8.38
CA LEU A 199 -6.22 13.16 -9.16
C LEU A 199 -6.30 11.94 -10.09
N LEU A 200 -6.77 10.79 -9.57
CA LEU A 200 -6.96 9.60 -10.40
C LEU A 200 -7.94 9.84 -11.52
N ARG A 201 -9.06 10.54 -11.24
CA ARG A 201 -10.05 10.93 -12.25
C ARG A 201 -9.46 11.85 -13.30
N ALA A 202 -8.78 12.93 -12.90
CA ALA A 202 -8.12 13.86 -13.82
C ALA A 202 -7.10 13.15 -14.72
N SER A 203 -6.36 12.17 -14.17
CA SER A 203 -5.45 11.32 -14.94
C SER A 203 -6.20 10.48 -15.98
N ALA A 204 -7.30 9.84 -15.61
CA ALA A 204 -8.08 8.99 -16.50
C ALA A 204 -8.79 9.79 -17.62
N GLU A 205 -9.26 10.99 -17.31
CA GLU A 205 -9.93 11.92 -18.23
C GLU A 205 -8.94 12.73 -19.08
N ASN A 206 -7.62 12.62 -18.85
CA ASN A 206 -6.56 13.43 -19.46
C ASN A 206 -6.74 14.94 -19.23
N ASP A 207 -7.30 15.34 -18.11
CA ASP A 207 -7.37 16.74 -17.66
C ASP A 207 -6.03 17.19 -17.10
N ALA A 208 -5.17 17.70 -17.96
CA ALA A 208 -3.81 18.09 -17.59
C ALA A 208 -3.76 19.23 -16.57
N SER A 209 -4.71 20.16 -16.61
CA SER A 209 -4.73 21.31 -15.68
C SER A 209 -5.04 20.87 -14.27
N SER A 210 -6.16 20.16 -14.06
CA SER A 210 -6.53 19.62 -12.75
C SER A 210 -5.50 18.61 -12.24
N PHE A 211 -4.95 17.79 -13.14
CA PHE A 211 -3.91 16.83 -12.77
C PHE A 211 -2.66 17.49 -12.17
N LEU A 212 -2.16 18.56 -12.79
CA LEU A 212 -0.97 19.27 -12.31
C LEU A 212 -1.24 19.98 -10.97
N GLU A 213 -2.39 20.63 -10.84
CA GLU A 213 -2.78 21.32 -9.61
C GLU A 213 -2.92 20.33 -8.43
N LEU A 214 -3.62 19.22 -8.67
CA LEU A 214 -3.84 18.18 -7.64
C LEU A 214 -2.54 17.47 -7.29
N SER A 215 -1.65 17.21 -8.27
CA SER A 215 -0.34 16.64 -7.99
C SER A 215 0.48 17.55 -7.07
N ASP A 216 0.56 18.85 -7.34
CA ASP A 216 1.29 19.81 -6.50
C ASP A 216 0.73 19.85 -5.06
N LYS A 217 -0.60 19.84 -4.90
CA LYS A 217 -1.24 19.80 -3.58
C LYS A 217 -0.90 18.52 -2.81
N LEU A 218 -0.99 17.37 -3.47
CA LEU A 218 -0.72 16.08 -2.85
C LEU A 218 0.76 15.89 -2.54
N ASP A 219 1.68 16.39 -3.39
CA ASP A 219 3.11 16.35 -3.14
C ASP A 219 3.47 17.16 -1.88
N ARG A 220 2.89 18.36 -1.69
CA ARG A 220 3.07 19.16 -0.45
C ARG A 220 2.55 18.44 0.78
N LEU A 221 1.41 17.76 0.70
CA LEU A 221 0.89 16.96 1.81
C LEU A 221 1.83 15.80 2.12
N ALA A 222 2.27 15.06 1.09
CA ALA A 222 3.19 13.95 1.23
C ALA A 222 4.54 14.36 1.83
N GLU A 223 5.05 15.57 1.50
CA GLU A 223 6.27 16.14 2.05
C GLU A 223 6.20 16.39 3.56
N SER A 224 5.02 16.59 4.12
CA SER A 224 4.85 16.75 5.57
C SER A 224 4.71 15.41 6.31
N ILE A 225 4.32 14.34 5.62
CA ILE A 225 4.01 13.02 6.19
C ILE A 225 5.17 12.04 6.01
N PHE A 226 5.68 11.92 4.77
CA PHE A 226 6.69 10.94 4.38
C PHE A 226 8.10 11.55 4.42
N ILE A 227 8.58 11.76 5.64
CA ILE A 227 9.93 12.27 5.97
C ILE A 227 10.60 11.33 6.97
N GLU A 228 11.91 11.49 7.16
CA GLU A 228 12.66 10.70 8.14
C GLU A 228 12.25 10.99 9.62
N PRO A 229 12.21 9.97 10.47
CA PRO A 229 12.33 8.55 10.14
C PRO A 229 11.10 8.09 9.32
N MET A 230 11.33 7.40 8.20
CA MET A 230 10.28 7.09 7.22
C MET A 230 9.11 6.34 7.85
N GLU A 231 9.37 5.29 8.64
CA GLU A 231 8.32 4.51 9.32
C GLU A 231 7.45 5.32 10.30
N GLY A 232 7.85 6.55 10.62
CA GLY A 232 7.04 7.50 11.38
C GLY A 232 5.82 8.05 10.61
N TYR A 233 5.73 7.81 9.29
CA TYR A 233 4.61 8.29 8.48
C TYR A 233 3.25 7.77 9.01
N ILE A 234 3.18 6.57 9.56
CA ILE A 234 1.95 6.01 10.13
C ILE A 234 1.46 6.86 11.29
N LYS A 235 2.35 7.21 12.22
CA LYS A 235 2.03 8.11 13.33
C LYS A 235 1.63 9.51 12.84
N ARG A 236 2.30 10.02 11.82
CA ARG A 236 1.98 11.33 11.21
C ARG A 236 0.61 11.32 10.54
N LEU A 237 0.22 10.22 9.89
CA LEU A 237 -1.15 10.04 9.37
C LEU A 237 -2.18 10.04 10.50
N LEU A 238 -1.92 9.36 11.62
CA LEU A 238 -2.80 9.40 12.78
C LEU A 238 -2.91 10.83 13.36
N TRP A 239 -1.84 11.58 13.42
CA TRP A 239 -1.85 12.98 13.82
C TRP A 239 -2.66 13.87 12.85
N ALA A 240 -2.56 13.62 11.55
CA ALA A 240 -3.39 14.30 10.57
C ALA A 240 -4.88 14.00 10.80
N LEU A 241 -5.25 12.77 11.08
CA LEU A 241 -6.63 12.39 11.43
C LEU A 241 -7.13 13.07 12.72
N VAL A 242 -6.26 13.25 13.73
CA VAL A 242 -6.58 14.02 14.93
C VAL A 242 -6.84 15.49 14.59
N HIS A 243 -5.97 16.11 13.80
CA HIS A 243 -6.12 17.51 13.37
C HIS A 243 -7.43 17.74 12.59
N LEU A 244 -7.79 16.77 11.73
CA LEU A 244 -9.04 16.78 10.96
C LEU A 244 -10.29 16.42 11.81
N GLY A 245 -10.13 16.14 13.12
CA GLY A 245 -11.23 15.78 14.03
C GLY A 245 -11.86 14.42 13.76
N VAL A 246 -11.17 13.53 13.02
CA VAL A 246 -11.67 12.19 12.66
C VAL A 246 -11.49 11.19 13.79
N ILE A 247 -10.39 11.29 14.52
CA ILE A 247 -10.09 10.45 15.69
C ILE A 247 -9.65 11.31 16.88
N PRO A 248 -9.86 10.87 18.12
CA PRO A 248 -9.34 11.57 19.30
C PRO A 248 -7.82 11.34 19.43
N LEU A 249 -7.14 12.25 20.17
CA LEU A 249 -5.68 12.24 20.30
C LEU A 249 -5.13 10.95 20.93
N ASP A 250 -5.83 10.35 21.87
CA ASP A 250 -5.47 9.11 22.54
C ASP A 250 -5.55 7.88 21.60
N ALA A 251 -6.34 7.95 20.53
CA ALA A 251 -6.37 6.94 19.48
C ALA A 251 -5.18 7.05 18.50
N ALA A 252 -4.46 8.16 18.49
CA ALA A 252 -3.29 8.35 17.62
C ALA A 252 -2.05 7.63 18.21
N HIS A 253 -2.08 6.30 18.24
CA HIS A 253 -1.05 5.45 18.83
C HIS A 253 -0.51 4.45 17.80
N ASP A 254 0.81 4.46 17.58
CA ASP A 254 1.55 3.45 16.80
C ASP A 254 2.65 2.87 17.68
N PRO A 255 2.41 1.72 18.33
CA PRO A 255 3.35 1.13 19.27
C PRO A 255 4.60 0.53 18.61
N TRP A 256 4.57 0.34 17.29
CA TRP A 256 5.65 -0.25 16.51
C TRP A 256 6.47 0.79 15.74
N GLY A 257 5.99 2.04 15.70
CA GLY A 257 6.66 3.12 15.00
C GLY A 257 7.80 3.76 15.82
N PRO A 258 8.69 4.51 15.16
CA PRO A 258 9.74 5.26 15.85
C PRO A 258 9.17 6.41 16.68
N PRO A 259 9.87 6.88 17.75
CA PRO A 259 9.51 8.09 18.44
C PRO A 259 9.62 9.30 17.51
N LEU A 260 8.64 10.21 17.59
CA LEU A 260 8.61 11.43 16.78
C LEU A 260 8.58 12.70 17.66
N PRO A 261 9.23 13.78 17.21
CA PRO A 261 9.16 15.08 17.88
C PRO A 261 7.73 15.67 17.82
N ASN A 262 7.25 16.23 18.93
CA ASN A 262 5.88 16.78 19.01
C ASN A 262 5.61 17.96 18.06
N ASN A 263 6.64 18.73 17.69
CA ASN A 263 6.50 19.84 16.74
C ASN A 263 6.07 19.39 15.33
N GLN A 264 6.23 18.11 14.98
CA GLN A 264 5.73 17.58 13.72
C GLN A 264 4.20 17.54 13.68
N PHE A 265 3.52 17.35 14.81
CA PHE A 265 2.05 17.42 14.88
C PHE A 265 1.55 18.81 14.45
N GLU A 266 2.16 19.88 14.96
CA GLU A 266 1.80 21.26 14.59
C GLU A 266 2.12 21.57 13.13
N ALA A 267 3.26 21.08 12.61
CA ALA A 267 3.65 21.27 11.22
C ALA A 267 2.68 20.59 10.24
N ILE A 268 2.21 19.38 10.55
CA ILE A 268 1.20 18.67 9.76
C ILE A 268 -0.13 19.43 9.77
N GLY A 269 -0.57 19.91 10.93
CA GLY A 269 -1.77 20.72 11.06
C GLY A 269 -1.71 21.97 10.17
N HIS A 270 -0.60 22.71 10.21
CA HIS A 270 -0.41 23.90 9.38
C HIS A 270 -0.47 23.58 7.88
N THR A 271 0.13 22.46 7.45
CA THR A 271 0.06 22.02 6.04
C THR A 271 -1.39 21.73 5.63
N LEU A 272 -2.13 21.01 6.46
CA LEU A 272 -3.55 20.68 6.19
C LEU A 272 -4.41 21.94 6.10
N ASP A 273 -4.25 22.88 7.06
CA ASP A 273 -4.99 24.14 7.05
C ASP A 273 -4.73 24.95 5.78
N THR A 274 -3.46 25.02 5.35
CA THR A 274 -3.07 25.74 4.11
C THR A 274 -3.70 25.10 2.88
N LEU A 275 -3.73 23.76 2.79
CA LEU A 275 -4.34 23.04 1.66
C LEU A 275 -5.88 23.20 1.64
N MET A 276 -6.53 23.26 2.80
CA MET A 276 -7.98 23.40 2.93
C MET A 276 -8.46 24.83 2.60
N ILE A 277 -7.69 25.86 2.96
CA ILE A 277 -8.02 27.26 2.63
C ILE A 277 -8.03 27.50 1.12
N VAL A 278 -7.10 26.91 0.39
CA VAL A 278 -7.01 27.05 -1.09
C VAL A 278 -8.23 26.44 -1.81
N ASN A 279 -8.95 25.51 -1.18
CA ASN A 279 -10.16 24.88 -1.75
C ASN A 279 -11.44 25.69 -1.51
N GLN A 280 -11.40 26.81 -0.75
CA GLN A 280 -12.55 27.67 -0.48
C GLN A 280 -12.54 28.98 -1.27
N THR A 281 -11.52 29.22 -2.07
CA THR A 281 -11.37 30.37 -2.96
C THR A 281 -11.42 29.95 -4.43
#